data_eb2f1dfd7bbacdfad216106393d3772a
#
_entry.id   eb2f1dfd7bbacdfad216106393d3772a
#
_cell.length_a   1.000
_cell.length_b   1.000
_cell.length_c   1.000
_cell.angle_alpha   90.00
_cell.angle_beta   90.00
_cell.angle_gamma   90.00
#
_symmetry.space_group_name_H-M   'P 1'
#
loop_
_entity.id
_entity.type
_entity.pdbx_description
1 polymer ?
#
loop_
_entity_poly.entity_id
_entity_poly.type
_entity_poly.pdbx_seq_one_letter_code
_entity_poly.pdbx_strand_id
1 'polypeptide(L)'
;MNTLYYSFMMSFLKENHPEILKSIDKIYEPDLSKISKVIDCYCKFAGIPIQQIVGEYINYSDIQHRYKAIAVVLRIFQPEKFTNLKTKVKSTIYKELGPCLKINNDILQKSIICACNQFDLYRDFKMEIKQIANYYLIDARFNKDY
;
A
#
# COMPACT_ATOMS: atom_id res chain seq x y z
N MET A 1 15.42 0.23 -4.11
CA MET A 1 16.09 -0.51 -3.00
C MET A 1 15.52 -1.92 -2.97
N ASN A 2 16.38 -2.92 -2.88
CA ASN A 2 15.95 -4.31 -2.78
C ASN A 2 15.19 -4.51 -1.46
N THR A 3 13.98 -5.07 -1.50
CA THR A 3 13.13 -5.29 -0.34
C THR A 3 13.79 -6.20 0.70
N LEU A 4 14.56 -7.21 0.26
CA LEU A 4 15.33 -8.09 1.13
C LEU A 4 16.42 -7.32 1.88
N TYR A 5 17.11 -6.43 1.19
CA TYR A 5 18.15 -5.60 1.80
C TYR A 5 17.54 -4.64 2.84
N TYR A 6 16.41 -4.02 2.51
CA TYR A 6 15.70 -3.14 3.44
C TYR A 6 15.24 -3.90 4.69
N SER A 7 14.60 -5.06 4.52
CA SER A 7 14.18 -5.92 5.64
C SER A 7 15.35 -6.36 6.50
N PHE A 8 16.46 -6.76 5.87
CA PHE A 8 17.67 -7.15 6.59
C PHE A 8 18.24 -5.97 7.38
N MET A 9 18.33 -4.80 6.76
CA MET A 9 18.84 -3.58 7.42
C MET A 9 17.96 -3.17 8.61
N MET A 10 16.63 -3.24 8.47
CA MET A 10 15.70 -2.91 9.55
C MET A 10 15.82 -3.91 10.70
N SER A 11 15.95 -5.20 10.43
CA SER A 11 16.17 -6.23 11.44
C SER A 11 17.50 -6.02 12.17
N PHE A 12 18.57 -5.76 11.42
CA PHE A 12 19.88 -5.48 11.98
C PHE A 12 19.86 -4.27 12.91
N LEU A 13 19.23 -3.17 12.49
CA LEU A 13 19.11 -1.97 13.31
C LEU A 13 18.28 -2.22 14.57
N LYS A 14 17.20 -2.99 14.48
CA LYS A 14 16.37 -3.34 15.63
C LYS A 14 17.15 -4.10 16.69
N GLU A 15 18.01 -5.02 16.27
CA GLU A 15 18.80 -5.85 17.19
C GLU A 15 20.00 -5.11 17.77
N ASN A 16 20.69 -4.29 16.98
CA ASN A 16 21.99 -3.72 17.35
C ASN A 16 21.95 -2.22 17.65
N HIS A 17 21.02 -1.48 17.02
CA HIS A 17 20.95 -0.01 17.09
C HIS A 17 19.50 0.48 17.14
N PRO A 18 18.72 0.14 18.19
CA PRO A 18 17.32 0.53 18.27
C PRO A 18 17.11 2.05 18.29
N GLU A 19 18.08 2.82 18.78
CA GLU A 19 18.03 4.29 18.77
C GLU A 19 18.09 4.86 17.35
N ILE A 20 18.89 4.25 16.47
CA ILE A 20 18.95 4.64 15.05
C ILE A 20 17.63 4.30 14.37
N LEU A 21 17.06 3.14 14.67
CA LEU A 21 15.78 2.72 14.10
C LEU A 21 14.67 3.72 14.45
N LYS A 22 14.60 4.18 15.71
CA LYS A 22 13.63 5.20 16.13
C LYS A 22 13.81 6.51 15.38
N SER A 23 15.05 6.91 15.11
CA SER A 23 15.34 8.11 14.33
C SER A 23 14.92 7.96 12.87
N ILE A 24 15.15 6.80 12.28
CA ILE A 24 14.73 6.48 10.90
C ILE A 24 13.21 6.46 10.81
N ASP A 25 12.52 5.83 11.75
CA ASP A 25 11.06 5.80 11.79
C ASP A 25 10.44 7.20 11.82
N LYS A 26 11.06 8.13 12.57
CA LYS A 26 10.62 9.53 12.59
C LYS A 26 10.84 10.26 11.27
N ILE A 27 11.93 9.95 10.57
CA ILE A 27 12.31 10.60 9.30
C ILE A 27 11.50 10.03 8.14
N TYR A 28 11.21 8.73 8.17
CA TYR A 28 10.54 8.00 7.10
C TYR A 28 9.12 7.57 7.45
N GLU A 29 8.52 8.14 8.51
CA GLU A 29 7.11 7.89 8.79
C GLU A 29 6.28 8.32 7.58
N PRO A 30 5.56 7.39 6.94
CA PRO A 30 4.82 7.73 5.74
C PRO A 30 3.70 8.70 6.06
N ASP A 31 3.56 9.76 5.26
CA ASP A 31 2.47 10.71 5.37
C ASP A 31 1.20 10.08 4.84
N LEU A 32 0.33 9.61 5.75
CA LEU A 32 -0.92 8.92 5.41
C LEU A 32 -1.91 9.80 4.65
N SER A 33 -1.78 11.14 4.75
CA SER A 33 -2.59 12.06 3.94
C SER A 33 -2.34 11.89 2.45
N LYS A 34 -1.25 11.25 2.06
CA LYS A 34 -0.91 10.98 0.66
C LYS A 34 -1.50 9.68 0.10
N ILE A 35 -2.31 8.95 0.88
CA ILE A 35 -2.97 7.73 0.40
C ILE A 35 -3.80 8.01 -0.86
N SER A 36 -4.54 9.13 -0.90
CA SER A 36 -5.30 9.53 -2.08
C SER A 36 -4.43 9.68 -3.32
N LYS A 37 -3.22 10.24 -3.16
CA LYS A 37 -2.26 10.39 -4.27
C LYS A 37 -1.75 9.05 -4.78
N VAL A 38 -1.56 8.07 -3.88
CA VAL A 38 -1.17 6.71 -4.27
C VAL A 38 -2.29 6.04 -5.07
N ILE A 39 -3.53 6.20 -4.66
CA ILE A 39 -4.69 5.69 -5.40
C ILE A 39 -4.76 6.33 -6.79
N ASP A 40 -4.59 7.64 -6.88
CA ASP A 40 -4.57 8.35 -8.16
C ASP A 40 -3.43 7.86 -9.06
N CYS A 41 -2.25 7.64 -8.50
CA CYS A 41 -1.10 7.08 -9.22
C CYS A 41 -1.41 5.69 -9.79
N TYR A 42 -2.04 4.83 -8.99
CA TYR A 42 -2.48 3.52 -9.46
C TYR A 42 -3.44 3.65 -10.64
N CYS A 43 -4.45 4.51 -10.53
CA CYS A 43 -5.44 4.72 -11.59
C CYS A 43 -4.80 5.22 -12.89
N LYS A 44 -3.83 6.12 -12.80
CA LYS A 44 -3.05 6.58 -13.96
C LYS A 44 -2.25 5.45 -14.59
N PHE A 45 -1.59 4.64 -13.77
CA PHE A 45 -0.81 3.50 -14.24
C PHE A 45 -1.69 2.47 -14.95
N ALA A 46 -2.86 2.18 -14.38
CA ALA A 46 -3.81 1.22 -14.93
C ALA A 46 -4.63 1.77 -16.10
N GLY A 47 -4.60 3.09 -16.34
CA GLY A 47 -5.37 3.73 -17.39
C GLY A 47 -6.87 3.73 -17.13
N ILE A 48 -7.29 3.83 -15.87
CA ILE A 48 -8.69 3.83 -15.47
C ILE A 48 -9.06 5.09 -14.69
N PRO A 49 -10.30 5.57 -14.79
CA PRO A 49 -10.78 6.64 -13.91
C PRO A 49 -11.03 6.11 -12.50
N ILE A 50 -10.84 6.97 -11.50
CA ILE A 50 -11.06 6.59 -10.10
C ILE A 50 -12.48 6.13 -9.82
N GLN A 51 -13.45 6.63 -10.58
CA GLN A 51 -14.85 6.26 -10.44
C GLN A 51 -15.11 4.76 -10.60
N GLN A 52 -14.24 4.05 -11.31
CA GLN A 52 -14.38 2.59 -11.48
C GLN A 52 -14.10 1.80 -10.22
N ILE A 53 -13.34 2.34 -9.27
CA ILE A 53 -12.92 1.60 -8.07
C ILE A 53 -13.56 2.13 -6.78
N VAL A 54 -14.35 3.19 -6.84
CA VAL A 54 -15.00 3.77 -5.65
C VAL A 54 -16.45 3.31 -5.52
N GLY A 55 -16.97 3.33 -4.30
CA GLY A 55 -18.35 3.01 -3.99
C GLY A 55 -18.57 1.55 -3.58
N GLU A 56 -19.74 1.30 -2.95
CA GLU A 56 -20.08 -0.03 -2.43
C GLU A 56 -20.41 -1.03 -3.55
N TYR A 57 -20.95 -0.56 -4.66
CA TYR A 57 -21.34 -1.38 -5.79
C TYR A 57 -20.37 -1.14 -6.95
N ILE A 58 -19.57 -2.14 -7.27
CA ILE A 58 -18.65 -2.08 -8.39
C ILE A 58 -18.72 -3.39 -9.19
N ASN A 59 -18.42 -3.28 -10.48
CA ASN A 59 -18.42 -4.43 -11.38
C ASN A 59 -17.31 -5.42 -11.00
N TYR A 60 -17.53 -6.70 -11.29
CA TYR A 60 -16.55 -7.75 -11.01
C TYR A 60 -15.17 -7.47 -11.63
N SER A 61 -15.14 -6.94 -12.86
CA SER A 61 -13.91 -6.56 -13.53
C SER A 61 -13.16 -5.43 -12.82
N ASP A 62 -13.88 -4.50 -12.21
CA ASP A 62 -13.31 -3.33 -11.54
C ASP A 62 -12.84 -3.65 -10.10
N ILE A 63 -13.39 -4.69 -9.49
CA ILE A 63 -13.03 -5.08 -8.13
C ILE A 63 -11.56 -5.51 -8.06
N GLN A 64 -11.01 -6.10 -9.11
CA GLN A 64 -9.60 -6.47 -9.19
C GLN A 64 -8.71 -5.23 -9.14
N HIS A 65 -9.09 -4.17 -9.81
CA HIS A 65 -8.39 -2.90 -9.75
C HIS A 65 -8.42 -2.30 -8.34
N ARG A 66 -9.55 -2.41 -7.65
CA ARG A 66 -9.65 -1.98 -6.24
C ARG A 66 -8.67 -2.75 -5.36
N TYR A 67 -8.60 -4.06 -5.50
CA TYR A 67 -7.67 -4.90 -4.73
C TYR A 67 -6.22 -4.52 -5.02
N LYS A 68 -5.88 -4.28 -6.26
CA LYS A 68 -4.53 -3.83 -6.65
C LYS A 68 -4.20 -2.46 -6.05
N ALA A 69 -5.13 -1.51 -6.13
CA ALA A 69 -4.94 -0.18 -5.53
C ALA A 69 -4.70 -0.27 -4.02
N ILE A 70 -5.49 -1.07 -3.32
CA ILE A 70 -5.32 -1.32 -1.88
C ILE A 70 -3.96 -1.96 -1.60
N ALA A 71 -3.57 -2.94 -2.40
CA ALA A 71 -2.27 -3.62 -2.23
C ALA A 71 -1.10 -2.65 -2.42
N VAL A 72 -1.18 -1.72 -3.38
CA VAL A 72 -0.16 -0.68 -3.56
C VAL A 72 -0.06 0.21 -2.33
N VAL A 73 -1.20 0.64 -1.79
CA VAL A 73 -1.25 1.45 -0.56
C VAL A 73 -0.57 0.71 0.60
N LEU A 74 -0.93 -0.55 0.82
CA LEU A 74 -0.33 -1.34 1.89
C LEU A 74 1.16 -1.57 1.68
N ARG A 75 1.58 -1.80 0.43
CA ARG A 75 3.00 -1.98 0.12
C ARG A 75 3.83 -0.75 0.44
N ILE A 76 3.27 0.45 0.29
CA ILE A 76 3.96 1.71 0.57
C ILE A 76 3.88 2.07 2.06
N PHE A 77 2.68 1.97 2.67
CA PHE A 77 2.44 2.51 4.01
C PHE A 77 2.56 1.49 5.13
N GLN A 78 2.37 0.20 4.83
CA GLN A 78 2.51 -0.87 5.82
C GLN A 78 3.01 -2.17 5.16
N PRO A 79 4.25 -2.19 4.63
CA PRO A 79 4.78 -3.35 3.90
C PRO A 79 4.89 -4.62 4.75
N GLU A 80 5.03 -4.49 6.07
CA GLU A 80 5.09 -5.62 6.99
C GLU A 80 3.83 -6.49 6.97
N LYS A 81 2.70 -5.96 6.48
CA LYS A 81 1.47 -6.73 6.31
C LYS A 81 1.66 -7.92 5.36
N PHE A 82 2.51 -7.77 4.37
CA PHE A 82 2.79 -8.81 3.37
C PHE A 82 3.82 -9.84 3.84
N THR A 83 4.63 -9.52 4.83
CA THR A 83 5.57 -10.47 5.43
C THR A 83 4.91 -11.30 6.53
N ASN A 84 3.87 -10.75 7.17
CA ASN A 84 3.08 -11.45 8.18
C ASN A 84 1.60 -11.07 8.02
N LEU A 85 0.82 -11.94 7.39
CA LEU A 85 -0.60 -11.71 7.10
C LEU A 85 -1.46 -11.57 8.37
N LYS A 86 -0.96 -12.03 9.52
CA LYS A 86 -1.63 -11.84 10.81
C LYS A 86 -1.47 -10.43 11.38
N THR A 87 -0.55 -9.63 10.86
CA THR A 87 -0.37 -8.24 11.27
C THR A 87 -1.64 -7.46 10.98
N LYS A 88 -2.15 -6.75 11.98
CA LYS A 88 -3.34 -5.90 11.81
C LYS A 88 -2.97 -4.65 11.04
N VAL A 89 -3.82 -4.28 10.08
CA VAL A 89 -3.68 -3.00 9.37
C VAL A 89 -3.97 -1.87 10.34
N LYS A 90 -3.12 -0.83 10.32
CA LYS A 90 -3.24 0.32 11.21
C LYS A 90 -4.59 1.02 11.02
N SER A 91 -5.22 1.42 12.14
CA SER A 91 -6.51 2.13 12.11
C SER A 91 -6.45 3.43 11.31
N THR A 92 -5.30 4.09 11.29
CA THR A 92 -5.08 5.30 10.51
C THR A 92 -5.19 5.06 9.01
N ILE A 93 -4.77 3.89 8.52
CA ILE A 93 -4.95 3.49 7.12
C ILE A 93 -6.44 3.34 6.80
N TYR A 94 -7.23 2.69 7.67
CA TYR A 94 -8.68 2.59 7.50
C TYR A 94 -9.35 3.96 7.41
N LYS A 95 -8.94 4.91 8.26
CA LYS A 95 -9.49 6.26 8.29
C LYS A 95 -9.25 7.04 7.00
N GLU A 96 -8.11 6.83 6.36
CA GLU A 96 -7.76 7.52 5.12
C GLU A 96 -8.27 6.77 3.88
N LEU A 97 -8.13 5.45 3.86
CA LEU A 97 -8.44 4.64 2.69
C LEU A 97 -9.94 4.48 2.46
N GLY A 98 -10.72 4.28 3.52
CA GLY A 98 -12.17 4.14 3.43
C GLY A 98 -12.84 5.31 2.72
N PRO A 99 -12.63 6.56 3.17
CA PRO A 99 -13.18 7.73 2.48
C PRO A 99 -12.68 7.91 1.05
N CYS A 100 -11.41 7.59 0.77
CA CYS A 100 -10.86 7.66 -0.60
C CYS A 100 -11.61 6.73 -1.56
N LEU A 101 -11.96 5.53 -1.11
CA LEU A 101 -12.65 4.53 -1.90
C LEU A 101 -14.18 4.62 -1.74
N LYS A 102 -14.68 5.46 -0.86
CA LYS A 102 -16.13 5.64 -0.56
C LYS A 102 -16.78 4.32 -0.17
N ILE A 103 -16.14 3.58 0.71
CA ILE A 103 -16.63 2.29 1.25
C ILE A 103 -16.56 2.30 2.78
N ASN A 104 -17.44 1.51 3.42
CA ASN A 104 -17.43 1.33 4.87
C ASN A 104 -16.28 0.40 5.29
N ASN A 105 -16.04 0.33 6.61
CA ASN A 105 -14.95 -0.47 7.16
C ASN A 105 -15.11 -1.97 6.91
N ASP A 106 -16.31 -2.50 6.89
CA ASP A 106 -16.56 -3.93 6.63
C ASP A 106 -16.15 -4.31 5.20
N ILE A 107 -16.56 -3.51 4.22
CA ILE A 107 -16.18 -3.72 2.83
C ILE A 107 -14.66 -3.54 2.66
N LEU A 108 -14.09 -2.52 3.30
CA LEU A 108 -12.66 -2.26 3.25
C LEU A 108 -11.87 -3.43 3.85
N GLN A 109 -12.28 -3.95 5.00
CA GLN A 109 -11.62 -5.09 5.63
C GLN A 109 -11.61 -6.32 4.73
N LYS A 110 -12.76 -6.66 4.13
CA LYS A 110 -12.86 -7.77 3.17
C LYS A 110 -11.98 -7.54 1.95
N SER A 111 -11.95 -6.32 1.43
CA SER A 111 -11.12 -5.95 0.28
C SER A 111 -9.63 -6.06 0.60
N ILE A 112 -9.21 -5.67 1.79
CA ILE A 112 -7.84 -5.81 2.26
C ILE A 112 -7.45 -7.29 2.35
N ILE A 113 -8.31 -8.14 2.89
CA ILE A 113 -8.06 -9.58 2.98
C ILE A 113 -7.87 -10.16 1.57
N CYS A 114 -8.75 -9.82 0.63
CA CYS A 114 -8.62 -10.28 -0.76
C CYS A 114 -7.33 -9.78 -1.41
N ALA A 115 -6.98 -8.51 -1.23
CA ALA A 115 -5.76 -7.92 -1.76
C ALA A 115 -4.51 -8.64 -1.22
N CYS A 116 -4.46 -8.89 0.07
CA CYS A 116 -3.34 -9.57 0.72
C CYS A 116 -3.22 -11.03 0.26
N ASN A 117 -4.35 -11.74 0.14
CA ASN A 117 -4.36 -13.12 -0.33
C ASN A 117 -3.89 -13.21 -1.78
N GLN A 118 -4.33 -12.32 -2.66
CA GLN A 118 -3.87 -12.32 -4.05
C GLN A 118 -2.39 -11.96 -4.16
N PHE A 119 -1.90 -11.04 -3.36
CA PHE A 119 -0.47 -10.73 -3.31
C PHE A 119 0.36 -11.94 -2.90
N ASP A 120 -0.13 -12.72 -1.93
CA ASP A 120 0.56 -13.91 -1.44
C ASP A 120 0.52 -15.06 -2.47
N LEU A 121 -0.64 -15.29 -3.11
CA LEU A 121 -0.89 -16.46 -3.93
C LEU A 121 -0.50 -16.29 -5.40
N TYR A 122 -0.60 -15.08 -5.96
CA TYR A 122 -0.42 -14.85 -7.39
C TYR A 122 0.84 -14.04 -7.67
N ARG A 123 1.79 -14.68 -8.32
CA ARG A 123 3.08 -14.07 -8.66
C ARG A 123 2.92 -12.81 -9.52
N ASP A 124 2.06 -12.86 -10.52
CA ASP A 124 1.86 -11.71 -11.44
C ASP A 124 1.27 -10.51 -10.70
N PHE A 125 0.30 -10.75 -9.83
CA PHE A 125 -0.26 -9.71 -8.95
C PHE A 125 0.83 -9.08 -8.08
N LYS A 126 1.60 -9.91 -7.41
CA LYS A 126 2.71 -9.47 -6.54
C LYS A 126 3.73 -8.62 -7.30
N MET A 127 4.15 -9.05 -8.48
CA MET A 127 5.13 -8.34 -9.29
C MET A 127 4.59 -6.99 -9.76
N GLU A 128 3.34 -6.94 -10.20
CA GLU A 128 2.68 -5.71 -10.62
C GLU A 128 2.59 -4.70 -9.48
N ILE A 129 2.16 -5.14 -8.28
CA ILE A 129 2.06 -4.27 -7.11
C ILE A 129 3.42 -3.71 -6.70
N LYS A 130 4.46 -4.54 -6.69
CA LYS A 130 5.82 -4.09 -6.39
C LYS A 130 6.32 -3.07 -7.41
N GLN A 131 6.05 -3.29 -8.68
CA GLN A 131 6.45 -2.37 -9.74
C GLN A 131 5.76 -1.00 -9.59
N ILE A 132 4.47 -0.98 -9.36
CA ILE A 132 3.70 0.26 -9.20
C ILE A 132 4.15 1.01 -7.94
N ALA A 133 4.33 0.31 -6.82
CA ALA A 133 4.81 0.92 -5.58
C ALA A 133 6.21 1.53 -5.74
N ASN A 134 7.11 0.82 -6.42
CA ASN A 134 8.45 1.33 -6.68
C ASN A 134 8.40 2.56 -7.59
N TYR A 135 7.57 2.53 -8.62
CA TYR A 135 7.38 3.68 -9.52
C TYR A 135 6.91 4.91 -8.74
N TYR A 136 5.89 4.75 -7.90
CA TYR A 136 5.39 5.85 -7.06
C TYR A 136 6.48 6.41 -6.14
N LEU A 137 7.25 5.54 -5.47
CA LEU A 137 8.29 5.97 -4.53
C LEU A 137 9.43 6.71 -5.24
N ILE A 138 9.80 6.27 -6.45
CA ILE A 138 10.82 6.94 -7.25
C ILE A 138 10.30 8.30 -7.71
N ASP A 139 9.09 8.36 -8.25
CA ASP A 139 8.48 9.59 -8.75
C ASP A 139 8.28 10.61 -7.61
N ALA A 140 7.82 10.16 -6.45
CA ALA A 140 7.66 11.00 -5.26
C ALA A 140 8.99 11.55 -4.74
N ARG A 141 10.10 10.80 -4.90
CA ARG A 141 11.43 11.24 -4.50
C ARG A 141 11.95 12.40 -5.37
N PHE A 142 11.66 12.36 -6.67
CA PHE A 142 12.16 13.32 -7.65
C PHE A 142 11.17 14.45 -7.96
N ASN A 143 9.90 14.29 -7.60
CA ASN A 143 8.84 15.22 -7.89
C ASN A 143 8.26 15.79 -6.60
N LYS A 144 8.63 17.02 -6.25
CA LYS A 144 8.24 17.68 -4.99
C LYS A 144 6.75 18.02 -4.90
N ASP A 145 5.99 17.82 -5.98
CA ASP A 145 4.55 18.10 -6.03
C ASP A 145 3.67 16.99 -5.44
N TYR A 146 4.28 15.92 -4.95
CA TYR A 146 3.58 14.85 -4.26
C TYR A 146 3.36 15.15 -2.78
#